data_8a6a09835c80f4183e1f15008ab55fea
#
_entry.id   8a6a09835c80f4183e1f15008ab55fea
#
_cell.length_a   1.000
_cell.length_b   1.000
_cell.length_c   1.000
_cell.angle_alpha   90.00
_cell.angle_beta   90.00
_cell.angle_gamma   90.00
#
_symmetry.space_group_name_H-M   'P 1'
#
loop_
_entity.id
_entity.type
_entity.pdbx_description
1 polymer ?
#
loop_
_entity_poly.entity_id
_entity_poly.type
_entity_poly.pdbx_seq_one_letter_code
_entity_poly.pdbx_strand_id
1 'polypeptide(L)'
;IPKDKAAEVFSNMETSMQTYLVEIFSEKELKELLDDLYMDDTVDLLEELPANLVNRILDTVSAPDRKLINQLLNYPDDSAGSIMTTEYVDIRETMTVSQSMAHIKETGIHKETIYTCYVTNKRKLVMVCEHAHRPGGSGTALHQI
;
A
#
# COMPACT_ATOMS: atom_id res chain seq x y z
N ILE A 1 -5.26 15.98 14.07
CA ILE A 1 -4.18 15.09 13.64
C ILE A 1 -4.13 15.22 12.12
N PRO A 2 -2.93 15.36 11.50
CA PRO A 2 -2.81 15.25 10.03
C PRO A 2 -3.43 13.93 9.55
N LYS A 3 -4.11 13.93 8.39
CA LYS A 3 -4.89 12.78 7.92
C LYS A 3 -4.05 11.51 7.75
N ASP A 4 -2.86 11.66 7.14
CA ASP A 4 -1.85 10.63 6.98
C ASP A 4 -1.48 9.93 8.30
N LYS A 5 -1.38 10.70 9.38
CA LYS A 5 -1.10 10.16 10.72
C LYS A 5 -2.30 9.51 11.41
N ALA A 6 -3.51 9.82 11.00
CA ALA A 6 -4.70 9.16 11.56
C ALA A 6 -4.80 7.71 11.08
N ALA A 7 -4.52 7.45 9.81
CA ALA A 7 -4.45 6.10 9.26
C ALA A 7 -3.33 5.27 9.91
N GLU A 8 -2.11 5.83 10.02
CA GLU A 8 -0.97 5.17 10.70
C GLU A 8 -1.27 4.83 12.16
N VAL A 9 -1.94 5.72 12.89
CA VAL A 9 -2.34 5.45 14.28
C VAL A 9 -3.43 4.38 14.32
N PHE A 10 -4.38 4.42 13.39
CA PHE A 10 -5.47 3.45 13.33
C PHE A 10 -4.96 2.04 13.02
N SER A 11 -4.07 1.86 12.03
CA SER A 11 -3.53 0.53 11.68
C SER A 11 -2.73 -0.11 12.83
N ASN A 12 -2.14 0.71 13.71
CA ASN A 12 -1.41 0.22 14.89
C ASN A 12 -2.28 0.08 16.16
N MET A 13 -3.61 0.24 16.08
CA MET A 13 -4.51 0.00 17.22
C MET A 13 -4.82 -1.48 17.38
N GLU A 14 -5.23 -1.86 18.60
CA GLU A 14 -5.80 -3.19 18.83
C GLU A 14 -7.11 -3.38 18.06
N THR A 15 -7.36 -4.56 17.54
CA THR A 15 -8.55 -4.94 16.75
C THR A 15 -9.86 -4.54 17.40
N SER A 16 -9.97 -4.66 18.72
CA SER A 16 -11.16 -4.25 19.47
C SER A 16 -11.47 -2.77 19.34
N MET A 17 -10.43 -1.93 19.32
CA MET A 17 -10.56 -0.49 19.14
C MET A 17 -10.86 -0.13 17.68
N GLN A 18 -10.20 -0.80 16.73
CA GLN A 18 -10.49 -0.63 15.30
C GLN A 18 -11.94 -0.99 14.99
N THR A 19 -12.42 -2.13 15.49
CA THR A 19 -13.83 -2.57 15.36
C THR A 19 -14.79 -1.50 15.88
N TYR A 20 -14.54 -1.01 17.10
CA TYR A 20 -15.38 0.03 17.71
C TYR A 20 -15.40 1.32 16.87
N LEU A 21 -14.24 1.78 16.39
CA LEU A 21 -14.15 2.97 15.56
C LEU A 21 -14.87 2.78 14.21
N VAL A 22 -14.72 1.62 13.58
CA VAL A 22 -15.45 1.31 12.34
C VAL A 22 -16.97 1.31 12.57
N GLU A 23 -17.45 0.89 13.75
CA GLU A 23 -18.88 0.94 14.07
C GLU A 23 -19.44 2.37 14.22
N ILE A 24 -18.67 3.27 14.87
CA ILE A 24 -19.17 4.61 15.22
C ILE A 24 -18.91 5.68 14.16
N PHE A 25 -17.94 5.48 13.27
CA PHE A 25 -17.63 6.45 12.22
C PHE A 25 -18.82 6.64 11.27
N SER A 26 -19.04 7.88 10.86
CA SER A 26 -19.91 8.16 9.73
C SER A 26 -19.34 7.60 8.43
N GLU A 27 -20.16 7.44 7.40
CA GLU A 27 -19.72 6.99 6.07
C GLU A 27 -18.58 7.86 5.51
N LYS A 28 -18.66 9.17 5.78
CA LYS A 28 -17.63 10.12 5.33
C LYS A 28 -16.30 9.91 6.06
N GLU A 29 -16.33 9.76 7.38
CA GLU A 29 -15.13 9.54 8.19
C GLU A 29 -14.49 8.19 7.87
N LEU A 30 -15.31 7.15 7.70
CA LEU A 30 -14.84 5.83 7.30
C LEU A 30 -14.17 5.88 5.93
N LYS A 31 -14.80 6.57 4.95
CA LYS A 31 -14.21 6.74 3.64
C LYS A 31 -12.89 7.51 3.68
N GLU A 32 -12.82 8.62 4.42
CA GLU A 32 -11.59 9.40 4.57
C GLU A 32 -10.47 8.57 5.21
N LEU A 33 -10.79 7.72 6.16
CA LEU A 33 -9.82 6.79 6.77
C LEU A 33 -9.33 5.75 5.77
N LEU A 34 -10.24 5.09 5.04
CA LEU A 34 -9.91 4.04 4.07
C LEU A 34 -9.13 4.58 2.86
N ASP A 35 -9.38 5.82 2.45
CA ASP A 35 -8.64 6.48 1.37
C ASP A 35 -7.16 6.79 1.77
N ASP A 36 -6.86 6.83 3.07
CA ASP A 36 -5.54 7.12 3.63
C ASP A 36 -4.83 5.86 4.18
N LEU A 37 -5.53 4.71 4.33
CA LEU A 37 -4.94 3.42 4.71
C LEU A 37 -4.25 2.74 3.52
N TYR A 38 -3.17 2.02 3.80
CA TYR A 38 -2.58 1.12 2.82
C TYR A 38 -3.46 -0.09 2.58
N MET A 39 -3.32 -0.70 1.42
CA MET A 39 -4.20 -1.78 0.99
C MET A 39 -4.03 -3.05 1.84
N ASP A 40 -2.83 -3.38 2.25
CA ASP A 40 -2.53 -4.49 3.16
C ASP A 40 -3.13 -4.25 4.55
N ASP A 41 -2.96 -3.06 5.15
CA ASP A 41 -3.63 -2.69 6.40
C ASP A 41 -5.16 -2.81 6.30
N THR A 42 -5.72 -2.47 5.13
CA THR A 42 -7.17 -2.62 4.89
C THR A 42 -7.59 -4.08 4.81
N VAL A 43 -6.78 -4.94 4.21
CA VAL A 43 -7.04 -6.39 4.11
C VAL A 43 -6.94 -7.02 5.50
N ASP A 44 -5.87 -6.75 6.25
CA ASP A 44 -5.68 -7.24 7.61
C ASP A 44 -6.85 -6.85 8.52
N LEU A 45 -7.32 -5.60 8.43
CA LEU A 45 -8.51 -5.13 9.14
C LEU A 45 -9.75 -5.96 8.78
N LEU A 46 -9.97 -6.25 7.49
CA LEU A 46 -11.14 -6.99 7.02
C LEU A 46 -11.15 -8.46 7.48
N GLU A 47 -9.99 -9.07 7.63
CA GLU A 47 -9.86 -10.46 8.11
C GLU A 47 -10.30 -10.61 9.57
N GLU A 48 -10.15 -9.53 10.36
CA GLU A 48 -10.45 -9.54 11.79
C GLU A 48 -11.85 -9.00 12.13
N LEU A 49 -12.54 -8.35 11.19
CA LEU A 49 -13.82 -7.68 11.44
C LEU A 49 -15.03 -8.65 11.31
N PRO A 50 -16.11 -8.40 12.08
CA PRO A 50 -17.41 -9.05 11.85
C PRO A 50 -17.96 -8.77 10.44
N ALA A 51 -18.65 -9.75 9.85
CA ALA A 51 -19.14 -9.70 8.47
C ALA A 51 -20.00 -8.46 8.12
N ASN A 52 -20.77 -7.93 9.07
CA ASN A 52 -21.54 -6.70 8.86
C ASN A 52 -20.66 -5.47 8.67
N LEU A 53 -19.50 -5.38 9.34
CA LEU A 53 -18.54 -4.28 9.19
C LEU A 53 -17.68 -4.48 7.92
N VAL A 54 -17.33 -5.71 7.60
CA VAL A 54 -16.69 -6.06 6.31
C VAL A 54 -17.54 -5.54 5.14
N ASN A 55 -18.84 -5.86 5.12
CA ASN A 55 -19.74 -5.37 4.08
C ASN A 55 -19.79 -3.83 4.03
N ARG A 56 -19.83 -3.19 5.20
CA ARG A 56 -19.84 -1.72 5.30
C ARG A 56 -18.59 -1.10 4.68
N ILE A 57 -17.40 -1.65 4.96
CA ILE A 57 -16.14 -1.21 4.36
C ILE A 57 -16.18 -1.44 2.85
N LEU A 58 -16.54 -2.64 2.41
CA LEU A 58 -16.61 -2.97 0.98
C LEU A 58 -17.59 -2.11 0.20
N ASP A 59 -18.65 -1.60 0.84
CA ASP A 59 -19.59 -0.67 0.21
C ASP A 59 -19.04 0.77 0.14
N THR A 60 -18.10 1.11 1.01
CA THR A 60 -17.50 2.45 1.09
C THR A 60 -16.33 2.62 0.11
N VAL A 61 -15.52 1.58 -0.12
CA VAL A 61 -14.36 1.63 -1.01
C VAL A 61 -14.75 1.67 -2.49
N SER A 62 -13.82 2.15 -3.34
CA SER A 62 -14.03 2.19 -4.78
C SER A 62 -14.16 0.80 -5.40
N ALA A 63 -14.80 0.68 -6.58
CA ALA A 63 -14.92 -0.60 -7.26
C ALA A 63 -13.57 -1.24 -7.65
N PRO A 64 -12.53 -0.49 -8.09
CA PRO A 64 -11.18 -1.03 -8.27
C PRO A 64 -10.58 -1.58 -6.99
N ASP A 65 -10.67 -0.83 -5.88
CA ASP A 65 -10.10 -1.24 -4.59
C ASP A 65 -10.82 -2.46 -4.03
N ARG A 66 -12.15 -2.51 -4.13
CA ARG A 66 -12.94 -3.70 -3.76
C ARG A 66 -12.50 -4.95 -4.54
N LYS A 67 -12.19 -4.80 -5.83
CA LYS A 67 -11.68 -5.91 -6.64
C LYS A 67 -10.30 -6.37 -6.16
N LEU A 68 -9.42 -5.44 -5.83
CA LEU A 68 -8.08 -5.73 -5.32
C LEU A 68 -8.16 -6.39 -3.94
N ILE A 69 -8.95 -5.84 -3.03
CA ILE A 69 -9.22 -6.43 -1.70
C ILE A 69 -9.69 -7.88 -1.84
N ASN A 70 -10.70 -8.14 -2.67
CA ASN A 70 -11.19 -9.51 -2.90
C ASN A 70 -10.12 -10.43 -3.50
N GLN A 71 -9.20 -9.90 -4.30
CA GLN A 71 -8.08 -10.68 -4.80
C GLN A 71 -7.10 -11.03 -3.69
N LEU A 72 -6.75 -10.08 -2.83
CA LEU A 72 -5.82 -10.27 -1.72
C LEU A 72 -6.38 -11.26 -0.70
N LEU A 73 -7.64 -11.12 -0.29
CA LEU A 73 -8.34 -12.03 0.62
C LEU A 73 -8.47 -13.47 0.09
N ASN A 74 -8.26 -13.72 -1.20
CA ASN A 74 -8.28 -15.06 -1.78
C ASN A 74 -6.91 -15.76 -1.79
N TYR A 75 -5.84 -15.10 -1.37
CA TYR A 75 -4.55 -15.77 -1.24
C TYR A 75 -4.57 -16.70 -0.01
N PRO A 76 -3.94 -17.87 -0.11
CA PRO A 76 -3.80 -18.77 1.04
C PRO A 76 -3.00 -18.09 2.17
N ASP A 77 -3.39 -18.37 3.40
CA ASP A 77 -2.62 -17.98 4.58
C ASP A 77 -1.17 -18.47 4.44
N ASP A 78 -0.22 -17.73 4.99
CA ASP A 78 1.22 -18.00 4.90
C ASP A 78 1.80 -18.00 3.45
N SER A 79 1.04 -17.51 2.46
CA SER A 79 1.59 -17.31 1.12
C SER A 79 2.25 -15.93 0.97
N ALA A 80 3.12 -15.75 -0.04
CA ALA A 80 3.66 -14.42 -0.33
C ALA A 80 2.55 -13.39 -0.68
N GLY A 81 1.44 -13.86 -1.23
CA GLY A 81 0.30 -13.01 -1.58
C GLY A 81 -0.46 -12.48 -0.38
N SER A 82 -0.48 -13.21 0.75
CA SER A 82 -1.20 -12.78 1.97
C SER A 82 -0.42 -11.76 2.80
N ILE A 83 0.88 -11.58 2.56
CA ILE A 83 1.73 -10.66 3.31
C ILE A 83 2.40 -9.59 2.42
N MET A 84 1.98 -9.47 1.16
CA MET A 84 2.59 -8.51 0.23
C MET A 84 1.89 -7.16 0.30
N THR A 85 2.67 -6.08 0.19
CA THR A 85 2.11 -4.77 -0.17
C THR A 85 1.93 -4.62 -1.67
N THR A 86 0.93 -3.86 -2.08
CA THR A 86 0.72 -3.45 -3.48
C THR A 86 1.19 -2.03 -3.74
N GLU A 87 1.53 -1.29 -2.69
CA GLU A 87 2.00 0.09 -2.74
C GLU A 87 3.53 0.20 -2.81
N TYR A 88 4.11 -0.30 -3.87
CA TYR A 88 5.54 -0.18 -4.18
C TYR A 88 5.82 0.79 -5.32
N VAL A 89 7.06 1.24 -5.46
CA VAL A 89 7.50 2.05 -6.60
C VAL A 89 8.00 1.15 -7.73
N ASP A 90 7.36 1.22 -8.89
CA ASP A 90 7.83 0.59 -10.12
C ASP A 90 8.51 1.60 -11.06
N ILE A 91 9.69 1.24 -11.53
CA ILE A 91 10.48 2.00 -12.50
C ILE A 91 10.46 1.23 -13.82
N ARG A 92 10.21 1.93 -14.92
CA ARG A 92 10.26 1.27 -16.24
C ARG A 92 11.70 1.14 -16.73
N GLU A 93 12.06 -0.02 -17.29
CA GLU A 93 13.37 -0.28 -17.90
C GLU A 93 13.79 0.75 -18.95
N THR A 94 12.81 1.48 -19.52
CA THR A 94 13.04 2.52 -20.53
C THR A 94 13.30 3.90 -19.95
N MET A 95 13.15 4.10 -18.63
CA MET A 95 13.38 5.38 -17.98
C MET A 95 14.88 5.64 -17.80
N THR A 96 15.29 6.89 -18.03
CA THR A 96 16.61 7.34 -17.62
C THR A 96 16.67 7.52 -16.10
N VAL A 97 17.87 7.58 -15.52
CA VAL A 97 18.06 7.84 -14.08
C VAL A 97 17.32 9.10 -13.63
N SER A 98 17.41 10.17 -14.41
CA SER A 98 16.72 11.43 -14.10
C SER A 98 15.21 11.30 -14.10
N GLN A 99 14.65 10.55 -15.06
CA GLN A 99 13.21 10.25 -15.12
C GLN A 99 12.76 9.35 -13.96
N SER A 100 13.58 8.35 -13.62
CA SER A 100 13.31 7.46 -12.48
C SER A 100 13.29 8.25 -11.16
N MET A 101 14.25 9.13 -10.94
CA MET A 101 14.28 9.98 -9.74
C MET A 101 13.10 10.95 -9.66
N ALA A 102 12.67 11.51 -10.78
CA ALA A 102 11.48 12.35 -10.83
C ALA A 102 10.22 11.52 -10.50
N HIS A 103 10.10 10.34 -11.10
CA HIS A 103 8.99 9.41 -10.85
C HIS A 103 8.92 8.96 -9.38
N ILE A 104 10.05 8.58 -8.77
CA ILE A 104 10.10 8.23 -7.34
C ILE A 104 9.63 9.39 -6.46
N LYS A 105 10.07 10.62 -6.76
CA LYS A 105 9.66 11.81 -5.98
C LYS A 105 8.16 12.11 -6.11
N GLU A 106 7.59 11.89 -7.28
CA GLU A 106 6.19 12.16 -7.55
C GLU A 106 5.28 11.09 -6.96
N THR A 107 5.63 9.81 -7.13
CA THR A 107 4.77 8.69 -6.75
C THR A 107 5.03 8.16 -5.35
N GLY A 108 6.26 8.29 -4.84
CA GLY A 108 6.69 7.69 -3.59
C GLY A 108 5.98 8.22 -2.34
N ILE A 109 5.42 9.43 -2.40
CA ILE A 109 4.63 9.99 -1.29
C ILE A 109 3.31 9.24 -1.00
N HIS A 110 2.85 8.44 -1.96
CA HIS A 110 1.65 7.62 -1.86
C HIS A 110 1.98 6.12 -1.77
N LYS A 111 3.21 5.78 -1.43
CA LYS A 111 3.67 4.40 -1.33
C LYS A 111 4.08 4.08 0.09
N GLU A 112 3.77 2.88 0.53
CA GLU A 112 4.14 2.38 1.85
C GLU A 112 5.65 2.44 2.07
N THR A 113 6.43 2.10 1.03
CA THR A 113 7.89 2.15 1.08
C THR A 113 8.51 2.63 -0.22
N ILE A 114 9.60 3.42 -0.08
CA ILE A 114 10.46 3.83 -1.20
C ILE A 114 11.89 3.28 -1.06
N TYR A 115 12.16 2.48 -0.03
CA TYR A 115 13.49 1.93 0.21
C TYR A 115 13.91 0.93 -0.87
N THR A 116 12.94 0.26 -1.46
CA THR A 116 13.14 -0.68 -2.56
C THR A 116 12.26 -0.27 -3.73
N CYS A 117 12.87 -0.08 -4.90
CA CYS A 117 12.17 0.19 -6.14
C CYS A 117 12.39 -0.96 -7.11
N TYR A 118 11.35 -1.36 -7.82
CA TYR A 118 11.40 -2.49 -8.75
C TYR A 118 11.47 -1.99 -10.18
N VAL A 119 12.53 -2.38 -10.90
CA VAL A 119 12.61 -2.11 -12.35
C VAL A 119 11.82 -3.17 -13.09
N THR A 120 10.79 -2.71 -13.81
CA THR A 120 9.85 -3.60 -14.50
C THR A 120 9.85 -3.38 -16.01
N ASN A 121 9.60 -4.43 -16.77
CA ASN A 121 9.36 -4.35 -18.20
C ASN A 121 7.87 -4.05 -18.52
N LYS A 122 7.52 -4.01 -19.81
CA LYS A 122 6.13 -3.77 -20.28
C LYS A 122 5.13 -4.80 -19.76
N ARG A 123 5.56 -6.00 -19.37
CA ARG A 123 4.72 -7.06 -18.79
C ARG A 123 4.68 -7.03 -17.28
N LYS A 124 5.23 -6.00 -16.66
CA LYS A 124 5.40 -5.86 -15.20
C LYS A 124 6.21 -6.99 -14.56
N LEU A 125 7.08 -7.63 -15.33
CA LEU A 125 8.05 -8.57 -14.77
C LEU A 125 9.23 -7.79 -14.20
N VAL A 126 9.62 -8.12 -12.97
CA VAL A 126 10.76 -7.51 -12.30
C VAL A 126 12.03 -7.89 -13.03
N MET A 127 12.80 -6.87 -13.41
CA MET A 127 14.12 -7.05 -14.06
C MET A 127 15.24 -6.87 -13.06
N VAL A 128 15.12 -5.87 -12.17
CA VAL A 128 16.08 -5.53 -11.12
C VAL A 128 15.34 -4.94 -9.94
N CYS A 129 15.86 -5.16 -8.74
CA CYS A 129 15.41 -4.55 -7.51
C CYS A 129 16.52 -3.65 -6.99
N GLU A 130 16.25 -2.34 -6.90
CA GLU A 130 17.20 -1.35 -6.38
C GLU A 130 16.75 -0.82 -5.03
N HIS A 131 17.70 -0.73 -4.10
CA HIS A 131 17.49 -0.06 -2.83
C HIS A 131 17.67 1.45 -3.01
N ALA A 132 16.63 2.23 -2.78
CA ALA A 132 16.74 3.67 -2.70
C ALA A 132 17.48 4.05 -1.40
N HIS A 133 18.77 4.36 -1.51
CA HIS A 133 19.56 4.81 -0.38
C HIS A 133 19.18 6.25 0.00
N ARG A 134 19.08 6.56 1.29
CA ARG A 134 18.83 7.93 1.81
C ARG A 134 19.76 8.94 1.13
N PRO A 135 19.27 10.13 0.74
CA PRO A 135 20.12 11.18 0.19
C PRO A 135 21.10 11.68 1.26
N GLY A 136 22.35 11.31 1.15
CA GLY A 136 23.45 11.66 2.08
C GLY A 136 24.73 10.88 1.83
N GLY A 137 24.68 9.83 1.04
CA GLY A 137 25.84 9.04 0.64
C GLY A 137 26.14 9.19 -0.86
N SER A 138 27.37 9.51 -1.17
CA SER A 138 27.90 9.65 -2.51
C SER A 138 27.69 8.41 -3.37
N GLY A 139 27.02 8.60 -4.51
CA GLY A 139 27.17 7.77 -5.70
C GLY A 139 26.80 6.31 -5.60
N THR A 140 25.62 5.94 -6.05
CA THR A 140 25.31 4.53 -6.33
C THR A 140 25.32 4.30 -7.84
N ALA A 141 26.28 3.53 -8.28
CA ALA A 141 26.28 2.95 -9.62
C ALA A 141 25.21 1.87 -9.69
N LEU A 142 24.40 1.90 -10.74
CA LEU A 142 23.57 0.78 -11.15
C LEU A 142 24.48 -0.40 -11.47
N HIS A 143 24.53 -1.39 -10.60
CA HIS A 143 25.18 -2.66 -10.92
C HIS A 143 24.19 -3.53 -11.70
N GLN A 144 24.52 -3.74 -12.97
CA GLN A 144 23.92 -4.83 -13.75
C GLN A 144 24.46 -6.16 -13.22
N ILE A 145 23.56 -7.05 -12.88
CA ILE A 145 23.83 -8.48 -12.73
C ILE A 145 23.36 -9.18 -14.00
#